data_719b18a52f12430dd97baef9a07bebef
#
_entry.id   719b18a52f12430dd97baef9a07bebef
#
_cell.length_a   1.000
_cell.length_b   1.000
_cell.length_c   1.000
_cell.angle_alpha   90.00
_cell.angle_beta   90.00
_cell.angle_gamma   90.00
#
_symmetry.space_group_name_H-M   'P 1'
#
loop_
_entity.id
_entity.type
_entity.pdbx_description
1 polymer ?
#
loop_
_entity_poly.entity_id
_entity_poly.type
_entity_poly.pdbx_seq_one_letter_code
_entity_poly.pdbx_strand_id
1 'polypeptide(L)'
;SNLAANWIQLTNLSTAKQTGTLVFYDRDGAEVTRQAVTLKAGARFDFSAHDLAGLKQVGIVEWRPASTTARFQLRNVRYYYRADGVTVPLGDDFDSAFQLEGIVGNGQVLTVPLDTTSSSAVLELANTLNEEVKAEVSIYAATGGTALHHQTYKLKPHATYHLIADAILNGS
;
A
#
# COMPACT_ATOMS: atom_id res chain seq x y z
N SER A 1 -1.87 -6.42 -20.53
CA SER A 1 -0.65 -5.58 -20.50
C SER A 1 -0.51 -5.00 -19.11
N ASN A 2 0.65 -5.15 -18.49
CA ASN A 2 0.93 -4.54 -17.21
C ASN A 2 1.39 -3.10 -17.47
N LEU A 3 0.43 -2.17 -17.42
CA LEU A 3 0.72 -0.75 -17.59
C LEU A 3 1.31 -0.12 -16.32
N ALA A 4 1.58 -0.91 -15.28
CA ALA A 4 2.17 -0.41 -14.04
C ALA A 4 3.16 -1.42 -13.45
N ALA A 5 4.23 -0.92 -12.85
CA ALA A 5 5.17 -1.67 -12.03
C ALA A 5 5.22 -1.10 -10.61
N ASN A 6 5.20 -1.99 -9.61
CA ASN A 6 5.34 -1.63 -8.21
C ASN A 6 6.74 -2.00 -7.72
N TRP A 7 7.42 -1.03 -7.15
CA TRP A 7 8.71 -1.19 -6.51
C TRP A 7 8.59 -0.89 -5.02
N ILE A 8 9.09 -1.79 -4.22
CA ILE A 8 9.21 -1.61 -2.78
C ILE A 8 10.62 -1.13 -2.49
N GLN A 9 10.75 0.05 -1.91
CA GLN A 9 12.01 0.65 -1.53
C GLN A 9 12.18 0.56 -0.02
N LEU A 10 13.21 -0.12 0.44
CA LEU A 10 13.55 -0.25 1.86
C LEU A 10 14.89 0.41 2.12
N THR A 11 14.90 1.42 3.00
CA THR A 11 16.10 2.15 3.40
C THR A 11 16.40 1.92 4.87
N ASN A 12 17.62 1.52 5.20
CA ASN A 12 18.11 1.45 6.56
C ASN A 12 18.60 2.84 7.00
N LEU A 13 17.87 3.49 7.90
CA LEU A 13 18.20 4.80 8.47
C LEU A 13 19.06 4.70 9.74
N SER A 14 19.43 3.50 10.15
CA SER A 14 20.29 3.27 11.32
C SER A 14 21.75 3.43 10.94
N THR A 15 22.60 3.68 11.95
CA THR A 15 24.07 3.81 11.80
C THR A 15 24.80 2.46 11.74
N ALA A 16 24.07 1.34 11.89
CA ALA A 16 24.61 -0.03 11.85
C ALA A 16 23.89 -0.88 10.80
N LYS A 17 24.54 -1.98 10.42
CA LYS A 17 23.92 -3.03 9.61
C LYS A 17 22.68 -3.57 10.31
N GLN A 18 21.59 -3.72 9.58
CA GLN A 18 20.31 -4.24 10.04
C GLN A 18 19.82 -5.39 9.17
N THR A 19 19.05 -6.27 9.79
CA THR A 19 18.40 -7.41 9.13
C THR A 19 16.91 -7.41 9.44
N GLY A 20 16.14 -8.10 8.63
CA GLY A 20 14.71 -8.30 8.83
C GLY A 20 14.09 -9.09 7.69
N THR A 21 12.79 -9.09 7.63
CA THR A 21 12.02 -9.82 6.62
C THR A 21 10.93 -8.93 6.04
N LEU A 22 10.86 -8.85 4.72
CA LEU A 22 9.67 -8.38 4.01
C LEU A 22 8.71 -9.54 3.91
N VAL A 23 7.46 -9.32 4.30
CA VAL A 23 6.37 -10.29 4.20
C VAL A 23 5.29 -9.70 3.30
N PHE A 24 4.89 -10.46 2.29
CA PHE A 24 3.86 -10.07 1.34
C PHE A 24 2.59 -10.84 1.64
N TYR A 25 1.49 -10.12 1.76
CA TYR A 25 0.17 -10.69 1.96
C TYR A 25 -0.72 -10.39 0.77
N ASP A 26 -1.61 -11.29 0.45
CA ASP A 26 -2.66 -11.05 -0.53
C ASP A 26 -3.79 -10.18 0.05
N ARG A 27 -4.80 -9.95 -0.76
CA ARG A 27 -5.97 -9.15 -0.39
C ARG A 27 -6.71 -9.70 0.84
N ASP A 28 -6.74 -11.01 1.00
CA ASP A 28 -7.45 -11.69 2.09
C ASP A 28 -6.60 -11.87 3.36
N GLY A 29 -5.34 -11.40 3.33
CA GLY A 29 -4.40 -11.46 4.43
C GLY A 29 -3.61 -12.76 4.50
N ALA A 30 -3.69 -13.64 3.50
CA ALA A 30 -2.84 -14.81 3.44
C ALA A 30 -1.41 -14.43 3.00
N GLU A 31 -0.41 -15.00 3.66
CA GLU A 31 0.97 -14.79 3.27
C GLU A 31 1.26 -15.42 1.90
N VAL A 32 1.71 -14.61 0.96
CA VAL A 32 2.08 -15.04 -0.40
C VAL A 32 3.55 -15.47 -0.44
N THR A 33 4.42 -14.64 0.11
CA THR A 33 5.87 -14.87 0.12
C THR A 33 6.57 -14.02 1.18
N ARG A 34 7.81 -14.37 1.47
CA ARG A 34 8.68 -13.58 2.35
C ARG A 34 10.10 -13.51 1.81
N GLN A 35 10.78 -12.40 2.05
CA GLN A 35 12.15 -12.15 1.63
C GLN A 35 12.98 -11.68 2.81
N ALA A 36 14.02 -12.45 3.18
CA ALA A 36 15.02 -12.00 4.13
C ALA A 36 15.90 -10.91 3.52
N VAL A 37 16.16 -9.86 4.27
CA VAL A 37 16.93 -8.71 3.82
C VAL A 37 17.99 -8.34 4.84
N THR A 38 19.17 -7.98 4.33
CA THR A 38 20.27 -7.42 5.12
C THR A 38 20.76 -6.14 4.47
N LEU A 39 20.70 -5.03 5.20
CA LEU A 39 21.13 -3.71 4.72
C LEU A 39 22.24 -3.14 5.56
N LYS A 40 23.32 -2.66 4.94
CA LYS A 40 24.34 -1.85 5.60
C LYS A 40 23.72 -0.53 6.10
N ALA A 41 24.42 0.14 6.99
CA ALA A 41 24.05 1.48 7.44
C ALA A 41 23.85 2.43 6.25
N GLY A 42 22.72 3.14 6.21
CA GLY A 42 22.37 4.08 5.14
C GLY A 42 22.05 3.44 3.77
N ALA A 43 22.09 2.12 3.66
CA ALA A 43 21.83 1.44 2.41
C ALA A 43 20.33 1.38 2.09
N ARG A 44 20.00 1.43 0.79
CA ARG A 44 18.66 1.19 0.23
C ARG A 44 18.69 -0.06 -0.63
N PHE A 45 17.59 -0.76 -0.64
CA PHE A 45 17.33 -1.87 -1.53
C PHE A 45 15.95 -1.72 -2.17
N ASP A 46 15.87 -1.91 -3.47
CA ASP A 46 14.65 -1.82 -4.26
C ASP A 46 14.24 -3.23 -4.71
N PHE A 47 12.99 -3.59 -4.43
CA PHE A 47 12.41 -4.87 -4.81
C PHE A 47 11.30 -4.65 -5.83
N SER A 48 11.30 -5.43 -6.91
CA SER A 48 10.12 -5.54 -7.75
C SER A 48 9.05 -6.36 -7.03
N ALA A 49 7.91 -5.76 -6.75
CA ALA A 49 6.81 -6.48 -6.10
C ALA A 49 6.27 -7.61 -7.00
N HIS A 50 6.33 -7.43 -8.32
CA HIS A 50 5.88 -8.45 -9.28
C HIS A 50 6.77 -9.69 -9.28
N ASP A 51 8.08 -9.53 -9.11
CA ASP A 51 9.02 -10.65 -9.11
C ASP A 51 8.89 -11.48 -7.82
N LEU A 52 8.49 -10.86 -6.71
CA LEU A 52 8.35 -11.53 -5.43
C LEU A 52 6.95 -12.09 -5.20
N ALA A 53 5.91 -11.30 -5.43
CA ALA A 53 4.52 -11.68 -5.12
C ALA A 53 3.73 -12.16 -6.33
N GLY A 54 4.28 -12.07 -7.55
CA GLY A 54 3.59 -12.39 -8.78
C GLY A 54 2.75 -11.24 -9.34
N LEU A 55 2.21 -11.47 -10.54
CA LEU A 55 1.37 -10.48 -11.23
C LEU A 55 -0.06 -10.48 -10.71
N LYS A 56 -0.73 -9.32 -10.82
CA LYS A 56 -2.15 -9.12 -10.46
C LYS A 56 -2.46 -9.37 -8.98
N GLN A 57 -1.45 -9.33 -8.11
CA GLN A 57 -1.66 -9.39 -6.67
C GLN A 57 -2.05 -8.00 -6.14
N VAL A 58 -2.99 -8.01 -5.21
CA VAL A 58 -3.38 -6.85 -4.39
C VAL A 58 -3.24 -7.26 -2.94
N GLY A 59 -2.61 -6.42 -2.14
CA GLY A 59 -2.39 -6.73 -0.74
C GLY A 59 -1.42 -5.76 -0.11
N ILE A 60 -0.82 -6.15 1.00
CA ILE A 60 0.14 -5.33 1.73
C ILE A 60 1.52 -5.98 1.76
N VAL A 61 2.54 -5.15 1.91
CA VAL A 61 3.88 -5.57 2.28
C VAL A 61 4.22 -5.03 3.66
N GLU A 62 4.69 -5.91 4.53
CA GLU A 62 5.10 -5.59 5.88
C GLU A 62 6.61 -5.78 6.02
N TRP A 63 7.29 -4.79 6.61
CA TRP A 63 8.67 -4.93 7.03
C TRP A 63 8.74 -5.33 8.50
N ARG A 64 9.38 -6.47 8.78
CA ARG A 64 9.64 -6.98 10.13
C ARG A 64 11.13 -6.90 10.43
N PRO A 65 11.60 -5.84 11.10
CA PRO A 65 13.00 -5.74 11.51
C PRO A 65 13.33 -6.78 12.58
N ALA A 66 14.55 -7.31 12.56
CA ALA A 66 15.02 -8.20 13.62
C ALA A 66 15.29 -7.45 14.94
N SER A 67 15.44 -6.13 14.86
CA SER A 67 15.63 -5.26 16.04
C SER A 67 14.56 -4.18 16.10
N THR A 68 13.90 -4.03 17.24
CA THR A 68 12.88 -3.01 17.49
C THR A 68 13.43 -1.58 17.55
N THR A 69 14.75 -1.43 17.72
CA THR A 69 15.44 -0.11 17.75
C THR A 69 15.94 0.31 16.37
N ALA A 70 15.88 -0.56 15.39
CA ALA A 70 16.30 -0.26 14.02
C ALA A 70 15.34 0.74 13.37
N ARG A 71 15.91 1.71 12.65
CA ARG A 71 15.15 2.75 11.94
C ARG A 71 15.15 2.44 10.45
N PHE A 72 13.96 2.38 9.87
CA PHE A 72 13.77 2.12 8.46
C PHE A 72 12.78 3.09 7.85
N GLN A 73 12.88 3.25 6.55
CA GLN A 73 11.86 3.84 5.71
C GLN A 73 11.44 2.80 4.67
N LEU A 74 10.15 2.56 4.58
CA LEU A 74 9.54 1.70 3.58
C LEU A 74 8.66 2.56 2.67
N ARG A 75 8.82 2.40 1.36
CA ARG A 75 8.02 3.10 0.35
C ARG A 75 7.55 2.12 -0.70
N ASN A 76 6.37 2.37 -1.24
CA ASN A 76 5.91 1.78 -2.49
C ASN A 76 5.98 2.84 -3.57
N VAL A 77 6.70 2.58 -4.64
CA VAL A 77 6.74 3.45 -5.83
C VAL A 77 6.06 2.71 -6.97
N ARG A 78 5.01 3.32 -7.51
CA ARG A 78 4.28 2.79 -8.65
C ARG A 78 4.58 3.61 -9.88
N TYR A 79 5.12 2.95 -10.91
CA TYR A 79 5.37 3.53 -12.22
C TYR A 79 4.25 3.12 -13.17
N TYR A 80 3.70 4.07 -13.90
CA TYR A 80 2.75 3.83 -14.98
C TYR A 80 3.45 4.03 -16.32
N TYR A 81 3.30 3.06 -17.21
CA TYR A 81 3.87 3.08 -18.54
C TYR A 81 2.85 3.57 -19.56
N ARG A 82 3.33 4.17 -20.65
CA ARG A 82 2.48 4.60 -21.75
C ARG A 82 1.73 3.43 -22.36
N ALA A 83 0.51 3.71 -22.82
CA ALA A 83 -0.42 2.69 -23.35
C ALA A 83 -0.23 2.43 -24.86
N ASP A 84 0.93 2.72 -25.43
CA ASP A 84 1.21 2.60 -26.86
C ASP A 84 1.42 1.17 -27.39
N GLY A 85 1.26 0.17 -26.53
CA GLY A 85 1.34 -1.23 -26.89
C GLY A 85 2.76 -1.77 -27.09
N VAL A 86 3.76 -0.95 -26.87
CA VAL A 86 5.16 -1.38 -26.91
C VAL A 86 5.56 -1.92 -25.54
N THR A 87 6.16 -3.11 -25.51
CA THR A 87 6.81 -3.62 -24.29
C THR A 87 8.10 -2.84 -24.10
N VAL A 88 8.06 -1.80 -23.29
CA VAL A 88 9.24 -0.98 -23.03
C VAL A 88 10.06 -1.64 -21.92
N PRO A 89 11.37 -1.78 -22.07
CA PRO A 89 12.25 -2.13 -20.98
C PRO A 89 12.10 -1.16 -19.81
N LEU A 90 12.13 -1.66 -18.59
CA LEU A 90 12.11 -0.85 -17.37
C LEU A 90 13.15 0.28 -17.50
N GLY A 91 12.69 1.52 -17.63
CA GLY A 91 13.54 2.70 -17.60
C GLY A 91 13.27 3.76 -18.64
N ASP A 92 12.66 3.45 -19.77
CA ASP A 92 12.70 4.38 -20.90
C ASP A 92 11.41 5.15 -21.22
N ASP A 93 10.21 4.68 -20.83
CA ASP A 93 8.96 5.36 -21.18
C ASP A 93 7.85 5.18 -20.13
N PHE A 94 8.06 5.66 -18.93
CA PHE A 94 6.95 5.80 -18.00
C PHE A 94 6.28 7.19 -18.18
N ASP A 95 4.97 7.19 -18.06
CA ASP A 95 4.14 8.40 -18.19
C ASP A 95 4.08 9.15 -16.85
N SER A 96 3.93 8.41 -15.77
CA SER A 96 3.83 8.96 -14.42
C SER A 96 4.29 7.97 -13.36
N ALA A 97 4.66 8.50 -12.21
CA ALA A 97 4.95 7.71 -11.03
C ALA A 97 4.40 8.39 -9.78
N PHE A 98 3.97 7.59 -8.80
CA PHE A 98 3.69 8.11 -7.47
C PHE A 98 4.28 7.19 -6.41
N GLN A 99 4.51 7.75 -5.24
CA GLN A 99 4.98 6.98 -4.10
C GLN A 99 4.02 7.08 -2.92
N LEU A 100 3.97 5.99 -2.15
CA LEU A 100 3.28 5.90 -0.88
C LEU A 100 4.30 5.54 0.20
N GLU A 101 4.31 6.32 1.27
CA GLU A 101 5.11 5.98 2.45
C GLU A 101 4.46 4.83 3.20
N GLY A 102 5.29 3.97 3.78
CA GLY A 102 4.83 2.96 4.72
C GLY A 102 4.26 3.62 5.98
N ILE A 103 3.13 3.13 6.43
CA ILE A 103 2.44 3.64 7.63
C ILE A 103 2.86 2.80 8.83
N VAL A 104 3.13 3.48 9.94
CA VAL A 104 3.38 2.86 11.25
C VAL A 104 2.26 3.28 12.19
N GLY A 105 1.67 2.32 12.86
CA GLY A 105 0.60 2.58 13.85
C GLY A 105 -0.72 1.90 13.47
N ASN A 106 -1.68 2.02 14.35
CA ASN A 106 -2.97 1.35 14.25
C ASN A 106 -4.05 2.14 14.99
N GLY A 107 -5.31 1.86 14.66
CA GLY A 107 -6.48 2.19 15.48
C GLY A 107 -6.73 3.68 15.75
N GLN A 108 -6.26 4.56 14.89
CA GLN A 108 -6.52 6.00 15.02
C GLN A 108 -7.68 6.44 14.12
N VAL A 109 -8.36 7.51 14.52
CA VAL A 109 -9.27 8.21 13.63
C VAL A 109 -8.42 8.94 12.59
N LEU A 110 -8.59 8.58 11.34
CA LEU A 110 -7.91 9.21 10.21
C LEU A 110 -8.95 9.96 9.38
N THR A 111 -8.61 11.18 8.99
CA THR A 111 -9.43 11.97 8.07
C THR A 111 -8.61 12.28 6.84
N VAL A 112 -9.13 11.94 5.67
CA VAL A 112 -8.49 12.23 4.38
C VAL A 112 -9.45 13.04 3.51
N PRO A 113 -8.95 14.03 2.76
CA PRO A 113 -9.77 14.71 1.76
C PRO A 113 -10.11 13.73 0.63
N LEU A 114 -11.32 13.89 0.10
CA LEU A 114 -11.82 13.07 -0.99
C LEU A 114 -12.35 14.00 -2.09
N ASP A 115 -11.83 13.85 -3.30
CA ASP A 115 -12.32 14.55 -4.49
C ASP A 115 -12.77 13.52 -5.53
N THR A 116 -14.06 13.54 -5.83
CA THR A 116 -14.70 12.67 -6.83
C THR A 116 -15.19 13.46 -8.05
N THR A 117 -14.83 14.74 -8.16
CA THR A 117 -15.34 15.62 -9.24
C THR A 117 -14.64 15.40 -10.57
N SER A 118 -13.37 15.02 -10.54
CA SER A 118 -12.53 14.91 -11.74
C SER A 118 -11.94 13.51 -11.97
N SER A 119 -11.97 12.64 -10.95
CA SER A 119 -11.40 11.29 -11.03
C SER A 119 -12.04 10.38 -10.00
N SER A 120 -11.99 9.07 -10.24
CA SER A 120 -12.39 8.09 -9.24
C SER A 120 -11.45 8.11 -8.05
N ALA A 121 -12.01 8.16 -6.85
CA ALA A 121 -11.28 8.09 -5.62
C ALA A 121 -11.41 6.70 -4.98
N VAL A 122 -10.27 6.13 -4.60
CA VAL A 122 -10.22 4.83 -3.92
C VAL A 122 -9.67 5.03 -2.52
N LEU A 123 -10.46 4.62 -1.51
CA LEU A 123 -10.00 4.51 -0.14
C LEU A 123 -9.53 3.07 0.09
N GLU A 124 -8.27 2.91 0.46
CA GLU A 124 -7.71 1.62 0.84
C GLU A 124 -7.70 1.49 2.37
N LEU A 125 -8.36 0.45 2.87
CA LEU A 125 -8.30 0.04 4.27
C LEU A 125 -7.33 -1.14 4.38
N ALA A 126 -6.33 -1.04 5.25
CA ALA A 126 -5.38 -2.12 5.49
C ALA A 126 -5.33 -2.45 6.99
N ASN A 127 -5.52 -3.73 7.31
CA ASN A 127 -5.32 -4.23 8.65
C ASN A 127 -3.87 -4.68 8.82
N THR A 128 -3.10 -3.98 9.64
CA THR A 128 -1.69 -4.30 9.91
C THR A 128 -1.49 -5.17 11.15
N LEU A 129 -2.58 -5.63 11.78
CA LEU A 129 -2.54 -6.45 12.99
C LEU A 129 -2.67 -7.94 12.69
N ASN A 130 -2.28 -8.77 13.65
CA ASN A 130 -2.43 -10.24 13.62
C ASN A 130 -3.84 -10.71 14.06
N GLU A 131 -4.79 -9.81 14.20
CA GLU A 131 -6.18 -10.10 14.62
C GLU A 131 -7.18 -9.40 13.71
N GLU A 132 -8.42 -9.88 13.68
CA GLU A 132 -9.50 -9.23 12.95
C GLU A 132 -9.81 -7.88 13.59
N VAL A 133 -9.96 -6.85 12.74
CA VAL A 133 -10.36 -5.51 13.18
C VAL A 133 -11.65 -5.06 12.49
N LYS A 134 -12.34 -4.13 13.13
CA LYS A 134 -13.47 -3.41 12.55
C LYS A 134 -13.03 -1.98 12.24
N ALA A 135 -13.23 -1.57 11.00
CA ALA A 135 -13.01 -0.21 10.55
C ALA A 135 -14.36 0.45 10.26
N GLU A 136 -14.67 1.54 10.94
CA GLU A 136 -15.84 2.36 10.63
C GLU A 136 -15.44 3.43 9.63
N VAL A 137 -16.14 3.48 8.51
CA VAL A 137 -15.91 4.47 7.46
C VAL A 137 -17.12 5.37 7.32
N SER A 138 -16.90 6.67 7.44
CA SER A 138 -17.91 7.69 7.19
C SER A 138 -17.43 8.66 6.12
N ILE A 139 -18.28 8.95 5.15
CA ILE A 139 -18.02 9.94 4.10
C ILE A 139 -18.98 11.11 4.35
N TYR A 140 -18.45 12.31 4.35
CA TYR A 140 -19.20 13.54 4.57
C TYR A 140 -19.08 14.46 3.35
N ALA A 141 -20.09 15.29 3.13
CA ALA A 141 -19.97 16.40 2.19
C ALA A 141 -18.91 17.40 2.69
N ALA A 142 -18.25 18.12 1.77
CA ALA A 142 -17.26 19.15 2.10
C ALA A 142 -17.85 20.26 3.01
N THR A 143 -19.15 20.48 2.93
CA THR A 143 -19.90 21.42 3.78
C THR A 143 -20.23 20.87 5.18
N GLY A 144 -19.86 19.62 5.46
CA GLY A 144 -20.20 18.93 6.71
C GLY A 144 -21.65 18.40 6.72
N GLY A 145 -22.18 18.15 7.91
CA GLY A 145 -23.55 17.66 8.11
C GLY A 145 -23.61 16.15 8.37
N THR A 146 -24.72 15.52 7.98
CA THR A 146 -24.94 14.08 8.14
C THR A 146 -24.02 13.31 7.19
N ALA A 147 -23.52 12.16 7.64
CA ALA A 147 -22.73 11.30 6.79
C ALA A 147 -23.52 10.86 5.55
N LEU A 148 -22.93 11.02 4.38
CA LEU A 148 -23.45 10.52 3.10
C LEU A 148 -23.34 8.99 3.01
N HIS A 149 -22.34 8.44 3.68
CA HIS A 149 -22.12 7.01 3.83
C HIS A 149 -21.57 6.73 5.22
N HIS A 150 -22.04 5.65 5.84
CA HIS A 150 -21.51 5.13 7.10
C HIS A 150 -21.62 3.62 7.10
N GLN A 151 -20.49 2.94 7.22
CA GLN A 151 -20.47 1.48 7.25
C GLN A 151 -19.28 0.95 8.06
N THR A 152 -19.48 -0.20 8.71
CA THR A 152 -18.42 -0.95 9.38
C THR A 152 -17.93 -2.08 8.50
N TYR A 153 -16.63 -2.15 8.30
CA TYR A 153 -15.94 -3.19 7.55
C TYR A 153 -15.15 -4.08 8.51
N LYS A 154 -15.24 -5.39 8.32
CA LYS A 154 -14.41 -6.36 9.02
C LYS A 154 -13.22 -6.72 8.14
N LEU A 155 -12.04 -6.57 8.68
CA LEU A 155 -10.78 -6.86 8.01
C LEU A 155 -10.10 -8.01 8.76
N LYS A 156 -9.87 -9.12 8.08
CA LYS A 156 -9.06 -10.21 8.62
C LYS A 156 -7.63 -9.71 8.91
N PRO A 157 -6.82 -10.46 9.69
CA PRO A 157 -5.42 -10.13 9.87
C PRO A 157 -4.72 -9.89 8.53
N HIS A 158 -3.95 -8.82 8.42
CA HIS A 158 -3.19 -8.43 7.22
C HIS A 158 -3.98 -8.25 5.92
N ALA A 159 -5.31 -8.23 5.98
CA ALA A 159 -6.17 -8.03 4.81
C ALA A 159 -6.28 -6.57 4.41
N THR A 160 -6.59 -6.35 3.13
CA THR A 160 -6.93 -5.04 2.58
C THR A 160 -8.34 -5.02 2.01
N TYR A 161 -8.96 -3.84 2.02
CA TYR A 161 -10.24 -3.61 1.39
C TYR A 161 -10.24 -2.28 0.64
N HIS A 162 -10.63 -2.30 -0.62
CA HIS A 162 -10.71 -1.10 -1.47
C HIS A 162 -12.16 -0.63 -1.57
N LEU A 163 -12.40 0.62 -1.22
CA LEU A 163 -13.67 1.31 -1.35
C LEU A 163 -13.57 2.30 -2.51
N ILE A 164 -14.39 2.11 -3.52
CA ILE A 164 -14.51 3.08 -4.62
C ILE A 164 -15.56 4.10 -4.20
N ALA A 165 -15.11 5.31 -3.87
CA ALA A 165 -15.97 6.34 -3.30
C ALA A 165 -17.12 6.74 -4.25
N ASP A 166 -16.84 6.82 -5.54
CA ASP A 166 -17.86 7.16 -6.54
C ASP A 166 -18.98 6.13 -6.60
N ALA A 167 -18.62 4.84 -6.56
CA ALA A 167 -19.60 3.77 -6.54
C ALA A 167 -20.47 3.81 -5.27
N ILE A 168 -19.85 4.09 -4.13
CA ILE A 168 -20.54 4.21 -2.85
C ILE A 168 -21.52 5.38 -2.84
N LEU A 169 -21.08 6.55 -3.32
CA LEU A 169 -21.87 7.78 -3.28
C LEU A 169 -22.97 7.82 -4.34
N ASN A 170 -22.78 7.13 -5.46
CA ASN A 170 -23.75 7.07 -6.57
C ASN A 170 -24.69 5.86 -6.50
N GLY A 171 -24.53 5.00 -5.49
CA GLY A 171 -25.42 3.85 -5.27
C GLY A 171 -25.31 2.73 -6.31
N SER A 172 -24.15 2.58 -6.95
CA SER A 172 -23.87 1.58 -7.97
C SER A 172 -22.99 0.43 -7.46
#